data_1f540fc520197fe9092669f325535014
#
_entry.id   1f540fc520197fe9092669f325535014
#
_cell.length_a   1.000
_cell.length_b   1.000
_cell.length_c   1.000
_cell.angle_alpha   90.00
_cell.angle_beta   90.00
_cell.angle_gamma   90.00
#
_symmetry.space_group_name_H-M   'P 1'
#
loop_
_entity.id
_entity.type
_entity.pdbx_description
1 polymer ?
#
loop_
_entity_poly.entity_id
_entity_poly.type
_entity_poly.pdbx_seq_one_letter_code
_entity_poly.pdbx_strand_id
1 'polypeptide(L)'
;RKLDLAEEAQSTAVWMNNWLEKRYEVYTVRDQAYMELLQKELESEAGEVTGLYEKDGKLHALEAWWGLGKREERFYYSISEIKPSDMHPAIMVRITDVRSLLEVIGLNENAPGDKFQAVLSIKDPIISENEGCWLWKLGKNGSTLERMKGLGLQTEADEAEQIPSSSEVLEINIDELAQWIFGYKTLEE
;
A
#
# COMPACT_ATOMS: atom_id res chain seq x y z
N ARG A 1 13.89 -17.15 18.33
CA ARG A 1 15.29 -16.73 18.40
C ARG A 1 15.42 -15.30 17.87
N LYS A 2 16.44 -14.57 18.31
CA LYS A 2 16.84 -13.32 17.70
C LYS A 2 17.21 -13.56 16.24
N LEU A 3 16.79 -12.65 15.34
CA LEU A 3 17.10 -12.67 13.92
C LEU A 3 18.07 -11.54 13.60
N ASP A 4 19.00 -11.83 12.70
CA ASP A 4 19.75 -10.82 11.98
C ASP A 4 19.11 -10.65 10.59
N LEU A 5 18.49 -9.50 10.36
CA LEU A 5 17.79 -9.26 9.11
C LEU A 5 18.74 -9.08 7.92
N ALA A 6 20.00 -8.75 8.14
CA ALA A 6 20.98 -8.67 7.06
C ALA A 6 21.45 -10.08 6.64
N GLU A 7 21.69 -10.99 7.59
CA GLU A 7 22.08 -12.37 7.30
C GLU A 7 20.92 -13.20 6.70
N GLU A 8 19.69 -13.00 7.19
CA GLU A 8 18.51 -13.76 6.78
C GLU A 8 17.59 -12.91 5.85
N ALA A 9 18.14 -11.88 5.19
CA ALA A 9 17.38 -10.86 4.44
C ALA A 9 16.42 -11.46 3.42
N GLN A 10 16.91 -12.30 2.51
CA GLN A 10 16.12 -12.86 1.43
C GLN A 10 14.98 -13.75 1.94
N SER A 11 15.26 -14.63 2.89
CA SER A 11 14.26 -15.56 3.43
C SER A 11 13.17 -14.83 4.23
N THR A 12 13.57 -13.82 5.00
CA THR A 12 12.66 -12.99 5.80
C THR A 12 11.80 -12.12 4.90
N ALA A 13 12.36 -11.50 3.86
CA ALA A 13 11.62 -10.73 2.88
C ALA A 13 10.54 -11.56 2.18
N VAL A 14 10.89 -12.75 1.68
CA VAL A 14 9.94 -13.68 1.06
C VAL A 14 8.83 -14.05 2.05
N TRP A 15 9.17 -14.38 3.29
CA TRP A 15 8.17 -14.72 4.29
C TRP A 15 7.22 -13.54 4.58
N MET A 16 7.75 -12.32 4.74
CA MET A 16 6.94 -11.13 4.99
C MET A 16 6.02 -10.80 3.81
N ASN A 17 6.52 -10.86 2.57
CA ASN A 17 5.71 -10.63 1.39
C ASN A 17 4.55 -11.65 1.29
N ASN A 18 4.82 -12.93 1.48
CA ASN A 18 3.78 -13.98 1.49
C ASN A 18 2.74 -13.77 2.61
N TRP A 19 3.15 -13.19 3.74
CA TRP A 19 2.25 -12.85 4.82
C TRP A 19 1.37 -11.66 4.48
N LEU A 20 1.95 -10.61 3.86
CA LEU A 20 1.27 -9.39 3.43
C LEU A 20 0.28 -9.67 2.30
N GLU A 21 0.71 -10.39 1.27
CA GLU A 21 -0.10 -10.75 0.10
C GLU A 21 -1.43 -11.44 0.46
N LYS A 22 -1.43 -12.23 1.52
CA LYS A 22 -2.63 -12.93 1.98
C LYS A 22 -3.62 -12.04 2.75
N ARG A 23 -3.23 -10.81 3.10
CA ARG A 23 -3.99 -9.93 4.01
C ARG A 23 -4.30 -8.57 3.44
N TYR A 24 -3.48 -8.10 2.52
CA TYR A 24 -3.58 -6.76 1.98
C TYR A 24 -3.56 -6.80 0.46
N GLU A 25 -4.43 -6.05 -0.17
CA GLU A 25 -4.45 -5.89 -1.62
C GLU A 25 -3.32 -4.98 -2.10
N VAL A 26 -2.93 -4.03 -1.27
CA VAL A 26 -1.82 -3.10 -1.53
C VAL A 26 -0.83 -3.15 -0.37
N TYR A 27 0.41 -3.43 -0.67
CA TYR A 27 1.50 -3.44 0.31
C TYR A 27 2.83 -3.12 -0.34
N THR A 28 3.76 -2.60 0.46
CA THR A 28 5.15 -2.39 -0.01
C THR A 28 5.85 -3.73 -0.09
N VAL A 29 6.35 -4.07 -1.27
CA VAL A 29 7.18 -5.28 -1.45
C VAL A 29 8.49 -5.12 -0.69
N ARG A 30 8.83 -6.13 0.10
CA ARG A 30 10.09 -6.22 0.84
C ARG A 30 11.10 -6.96 -0.02
N ASP A 31 12.29 -6.42 -0.10
CA ASP A 31 13.44 -7.05 -0.76
C ASP A 31 14.63 -7.13 0.22
N GLN A 32 15.74 -7.65 -0.28
CA GLN A 32 16.95 -7.73 0.52
C GLN A 32 17.43 -6.36 1.00
N ALA A 33 17.40 -5.36 0.12
CA ALA A 33 17.85 -4.00 0.45
C ALA A 33 17.00 -3.37 1.56
N TYR A 34 15.69 -3.61 1.51
CA TYR A 34 14.77 -3.18 2.57
C TYR A 34 15.12 -3.83 3.92
N MET A 35 15.41 -5.14 3.95
CA MET A 35 15.77 -5.84 5.18
C MET A 35 17.09 -5.35 5.78
N GLU A 36 18.07 -5.11 4.93
CA GLU A 36 19.37 -4.54 5.34
C GLU A 36 19.23 -3.11 5.89
N LEU A 37 18.33 -2.30 5.31
CA LEU A 37 18.03 -0.97 5.81
C LEU A 37 17.32 -1.05 7.17
N LEU A 38 16.29 -1.89 7.28
CA LEU A 38 15.55 -2.09 8.53
C LEU A 38 16.48 -2.59 9.65
N GLN A 39 17.45 -3.47 9.36
CA GLN A 39 18.45 -3.89 10.33
C GLN A 39 19.25 -2.70 10.88
N LYS A 40 19.71 -1.80 10.00
CA LYS A 40 20.46 -0.61 10.40
C LYS A 40 19.62 0.37 11.23
N GLU A 41 18.34 0.53 10.89
CA GLU A 41 17.41 1.35 11.68
C GLU A 41 17.25 0.78 13.09
N LEU A 42 16.99 -0.53 13.20
CA LEU A 42 16.87 -1.22 14.48
C LEU A 42 18.14 -1.09 15.33
N GLU A 43 19.31 -1.26 14.74
CA GLU A 43 20.60 -1.10 15.43
C GLU A 43 20.81 0.32 15.92
N SER A 44 20.46 1.32 15.12
CA SER A 44 20.63 2.75 15.50
C SER A 44 19.74 3.16 16.66
N GLU A 45 18.61 2.49 16.86
CA GLU A 45 17.62 2.78 17.89
C GLU A 45 17.60 1.74 19.02
N ALA A 46 18.62 0.91 19.13
CA ALA A 46 18.70 -0.20 20.08
C ALA A 46 17.51 -1.17 20.00
N GLY A 47 17.01 -1.38 18.79
CA GLY A 47 15.90 -2.27 18.49
C GLY A 47 16.34 -3.72 18.36
N GLU A 48 15.35 -4.60 18.25
CA GLU A 48 15.56 -6.04 18.12
C GLU A 48 14.46 -6.71 17.30
N VAL A 49 14.82 -7.71 16.52
CA VAL A 49 13.89 -8.60 15.82
C VAL A 49 13.98 -10.01 16.38
N THR A 50 12.85 -10.62 16.64
CA THR A 50 12.72 -11.98 17.10
C THR A 50 11.85 -12.81 16.15
N GLY A 51 12.35 -13.95 15.70
CA GLY A 51 11.58 -14.96 14.98
C GLY A 51 11.06 -16.03 15.94
N LEU A 52 9.78 -16.32 15.84
CA LEU A 52 9.12 -17.46 16.48
C LEU A 52 8.98 -18.57 15.45
N TYR A 53 9.47 -19.76 15.79
CA TYR A 53 9.54 -20.91 14.89
C TYR A 53 8.68 -22.05 15.39
N GLU A 54 8.09 -22.78 14.47
CA GLU A 54 7.43 -24.05 14.76
C GLU A 54 8.47 -25.15 15.06
N LYS A 55 7.98 -26.30 15.53
CA LYS A 55 8.84 -27.45 15.85
C LYS A 55 9.58 -28.02 14.63
N ASP A 56 9.03 -27.83 13.44
CA ASP A 56 9.61 -28.21 12.16
C ASP A 56 10.64 -27.19 11.62
N GLY A 57 10.87 -26.10 12.34
CA GLY A 57 11.83 -25.06 11.97
C GLY A 57 11.26 -23.97 11.05
N LYS A 58 9.98 -24.00 10.72
CA LYS A 58 9.35 -22.94 9.91
C LYS A 58 9.09 -21.71 10.75
N LEU A 59 9.33 -20.54 10.16
CA LEU A 59 9.02 -19.26 10.77
C LEU A 59 7.51 -19.10 10.90
N HIS A 60 7.03 -18.93 12.12
CA HIS A 60 5.61 -18.75 12.44
C HIS A 60 5.22 -17.30 12.65
N ALA A 61 6.09 -16.52 13.30
CA ALA A 61 5.87 -15.12 13.55
C ALA A 61 7.17 -14.34 13.62
N LEU A 62 7.07 -13.04 13.29
CA LEU A 62 8.12 -12.04 13.47
C LEU A 62 7.62 -10.96 14.42
N GLU A 63 8.45 -10.62 15.39
CA GLU A 63 8.24 -9.49 16.29
C GLU A 63 9.47 -8.61 16.26
N ALA A 64 9.28 -7.30 16.10
CA ALA A 64 10.33 -6.32 16.24
C ALA A 64 9.86 -5.16 17.11
N TRP A 65 10.83 -4.51 17.75
CA TRP A 65 10.62 -3.28 18.48
C TRP A 65 11.88 -2.41 18.38
N TRP A 66 11.68 -1.11 18.42
CA TRP A 66 12.74 -0.09 18.43
C TRP A 66 12.25 1.20 19.11
N GLY A 67 13.00 2.29 19.06
CA GLY A 67 12.65 3.56 19.67
C GLY A 67 13.55 3.93 20.84
N LEU A 68 14.86 4.08 20.59
CA LEU A 68 15.86 4.62 21.53
C LEU A 68 15.78 4.04 22.96
N GLY A 69 15.54 2.74 23.06
CA GLY A 69 15.44 2.02 24.34
C GLY A 69 14.08 2.11 25.06
N LYS A 70 13.11 2.83 24.52
CA LYS A 70 11.76 2.95 25.10
C LYS A 70 10.74 1.98 24.51
N ARG A 71 11.10 1.23 23.45
CA ARG A 71 10.22 0.30 22.75
C ARG A 71 8.93 0.96 22.28
N GLU A 72 9.03 2.18 21.75
CA GLU A 72 7.89 2.97 21.31
C GLU A 72 7.31 2.46 20.00
N GLU A 73 8.17 1.92 19.12
CA GLU A 73 7.78 1.36 17.84
C GLU A 73 7.80 -0.17 17.90
N ARG A 74 6.82 -0.78 17.26
CA ARG A 74 6.67 -2.23 17.25
C ARG A 74 5.94 -2.71 16.01
N PHE A 75 6.37 -3.84 15.45
CA PHE A 75 5.54 -4.63 14.56
C PHE A 75 5.45 -6.08 15.02
N TYR A 76 4.34 -6.72 14.66
CA TYR A 76 4.11 -8.12 14.90
C TYR A 76 3.38 -8.74 13.71
N TYR A 77 4.02 -9.73 13.07
CA TYR A 77 3.45 -10.52 11.98
C TYR A 77 3.34 -11.97 12.44
N SER A 78 2.18 -12.61 12.32
CA SER A 78 1.98 -14.02 12.69
C SER A 78 1.12 -14.74 11.67
N ILE A 79 1.42 -16.01 11.43
CA ILE A 79 0.59 -16.90 10.61
C ILE A 79 -0.75 -17.18 11.30
N SER A 80 -0.79 -17.24 12.63
CA SER A 80 -2.04 -17.32 13.39
C SER A 80 -2.86 -16.05 13.16
N GLU A 81 -4.16 -16.22 12.98
CA GLU A 81 -5.08 -15.08 12.92
C GLU A 81 -5.03 -14.33 14.26
N ILE A 82 -4.37 -13.18 14.23
CA ILE A 82 -4.53 -12.21 15.30
C ILE A 82 -5.80 -11.47 14.96
N LYS A 83 -6.77 -11.48 15.86
CA LYS A 83 -7.88 -10.54 15.75
C LYS A 83 -7.28 -9.15 15.63
N PRO A 84 -7.69 -8.34 14.66
CA PRO A 84 -7.26 -6.96 14.60
C PRO A 84 -7.47 -6.38 16.00
N SER A 85 -6.42 -5.85 16.60
CA SER A 85 -6.62 -5.07 17.83
C SER A 85 -7.46 -3.87 17.41
N ASP A 86 -8.43 -3.46 18.23
CA ASP A 86 -9.21 -2.23 18.01
C ASP A 86 -8.30 -0.95 18.03
N MET A 87 -7.01 -1.12 18.14
CA MET A 87 -6.03 -0.06 18.03
C MET A 87 -5.66 0.14 16.56
N HIS A 88 -6.27 1.13 15.96
CA HIS A 88 -5.83 1.64 14.67
C HIS A 88 -4.43 2.23 14.81
N PRO A 89 -3.46 1.85 13.97
CA PRO A 89 -2.15 2.48 14.00
C PRO A 89 -2.32 3.97 13.72
N ALA A 90 -1.74 4.83 14.55
CA ALA A 90 -1.75 6.28 14.37
C ALA A 90 -0.73 6.67 13.27
N ILE A 91 -0.96 6.19 12.05
CA ILE A 91 -0.12 6.51 10.89
C ILE A 91 -0.83 7.60 10.09
N MET A 92 -0.14 8.72 9.87
CA MET A 92 -0.57 9.73 8.92
C MET A 92 0.09 9.45 7.58
N VAL A 93 -0.73 9.23 6.56
CA VAL A 93 -0.27 9.06 5.18
C VAL A 93 -0.83 10.19 4.32
N ARG A 94 0.01 10.78 3.49
CA ARG A 94 -0.40 11.72 2.47
C ARG A 94 0.15 11.33 1.11
N ILE A 95 -0.72 11.27 0.12
CA ILE A 95 -0.33 11.11 -1.28
C ILE A 95 0.21 12.45 -1.77
N THR A 96 1.49 12.50 -2.12
CA THR A 96 2.15 13.70 -2.66
C THR A 96 2.13 13.73 -4.19
N ASP A 97 2.05 12.57 -4.83
CA ASP A 97 1.96 12.40 -6.27
C ASP A 97 1.02 11.22 -6.57
N VAL A 98 -0.20 11.54 -6.96
CA VAL A 98 -1.25 10.54 -7.24
C VAL A 98 -0.88 9.66 -8.44
N ARG A 99 -0.24 10.24 -9.45
CA ARG A 99 0.16 9.48 -10.65
C ARG A 99 1.20 8.44 -10.29
N SER A 100 2.29 8.86 -9.67
CA SER A 100 3.37 7.95 -9.27
C SER A 100 2.89 6.83 -8.35
N LEU A 101 1.93 7.11 -7.46
CA LEU A 101 1.35 6.09 -6.58
C LEU A 101 0.46 5.13 -7.35
N LEU A 102 -0.51 5.62 -8.13
CA LEU A 102 -1.49 4.74 -8.78
C LEU A 102 -0.87 3.91 -9.91
N GLU A 103 0.16 4.40 -10.59
CA GLU A 103 0.84 3.68 -11.68
C GLU A 103 1.66 2.47 -11.20
N VAL A 104 2.04 2.41 -9.91
CA VAL A 104 2.75 1.23 -9.35
C VAL A 104 1.81 0.16 -8.80
N ILE A 105 0.52 0.44 -8.72
CA ILE A 105 -0.49 -0.52 -8.26
C ILE A 105 -0.86 -1.44 -9.42
N GLY A 106 -0.88 -2.74 -9.19
CA GLY A 106 -1.31 -3.76 -10.15
C GLY A 106 -2.36 -4.68 -9.53
N LEU A 107 -3.11 -5.37 -10.40
CA LEU A 107 -4.04 -6.39 -9.95
C LEU A 107 -3.29 -7.60 -9.41
N ASN A 108 -3.73 -8.10 -8.27
CA ASN A 108 -3.28 -9.36 -7.72
C ASN A 108 -3.66 -10.53 -8.65
N GLU A 109 -2.89 -11.60 -8.66
CA GLU A 109 -3.16 -12.81 -9.46
C GLU A 109 -4.54 -13.42 -9.16
N ASN A 110 -5.05 -13.24 -7.95
CA ASN A 110 -6.37 -13.72 -7.51
C ASN A 110 -7.51 -12.73 -7.74
N ALA A 111 -7.26 -11.56 -8.34
CA ALA A 111 -8.30 -10.58 -8.61
C ALA A 111 -9.38 -11.16 -9.55
N PRO A 112 -10.66 -10.84 -9.32
CA PRO A 112 -11.76 -11.32 -10.14
C PRO A 112 -11.77 -10.61 -11.51
N GLY A 113 -10.79 -10.89 -12.35
CA GLY A 113 -10.66 -10.31 -13.69
C GLY A 113 -9.22 -9.94 -14.02
N ASP A 114 -8.97 -9.69 -15.29
CA ASP A 114 -7.62 -9.38 -15.79
C ASP A 114 -7.38 -7.87 -15.93
N LYS A 115 -8.45 -7.09 -15.89
CA LYS A 115 -8.42 -5.63 -16.06
C LYS A 115 -9.51 -4.97 -15.21
N PHE A 116 -9.19 -3.83 -14.67
CA PHE A 116 -10.11 -2.92 -14.00
C PHE A 116 -9.91 -1.51 -14.58
N GLN A 117 -11.00 -0.74 -14.68
CA GLN A 117 -10.94 0.63 -15.15
C GLN A 117 -11.92 1.49 -14.35
N ALA A 118 -11.44 2.65 -13.87
CA ALA A 118 -12.25 3.63 -13.15
C ALA A 118 -11.91 5.05 -13.57
N VAL A 119 -12.89 5.92 -13.50
CA VAL A 119 -12.68 7.36 -13.61
C VAL A 119 -12.71 7.96 -12.20
N LEU A 120 -11.59 8.56 -11.78
CA LEU A 120 -11.43 9.17 -10.47
C LEU A 120 -11.52 10.70 -10.62
N SER A 121 -12.47 11.33 -9.94
CA SER A 121 -12.51 12.80 -9.78
C SER A 121 -11.89 13.14 -8.42
N ILE A 122 -10.60 13.46 -8.43
CA ILE A 122 -9.82 13.67 -7.21
C ILE A 122 -9.83 15.15 -6.83
N LYS A 123 -10.12 15.42 -5.56
CA LYS A 123 -10.00 16.74 -4.92
C LYS A 123 -8.81 16.76 -3.98
N ASP A 124 -7.87 17.67 -4.21
CA ASP A 124 -6.73 17.90 -3.34
C ASP A 124 -6.59 19.42 -3.04
N PRO A 125 -6.98 19.88 -1.83
CA PRO A 125 -6.94 21.30 -1.49
C PRO A 125 -5.53 21.85 -1.26
N ILE A 126 -4.49 21.01 -1.31
CA ILE A 126 -3.11 21.39 -1.00
C ILE A 126 -2.21 21.25 -2.22
N ILE A 127 -2.33 20.16 -2.97
CA ILE A 127 -1.47 19.85 -4.14
C ILE A 127 -2.35 19.84 -5.39
N SER A 128 -2.38 20.97 -6.10
CA SER A 128 -3.21 21.16 -7.31
C SER A 128 -2.87 20.19 -8.44
N GLU A 129 -1.65 19.67 -8.47
CA GLU A 129 -1.20 18.69 -9.46
C GLU A 129 -1.92 17.34 -9.33
N ASN A 130 -2.37 17.00 -8.13
CA ASN A 130 -3.16 15.80 -7.87
C ASN A 130 -4.64 15.99 -8.26
N GLU A 131 -5.14 17.23 -8.22
CA GLU A 131 -6.55 17.54 -8.46
C GLU A 131 -6.93 17.33 -9.92
N GLY A 132 -8.11 16.76 -10.17
CA GLY A 132 -8.69 16.61 -11.50
C GLY A 132 -9.32 15.26 -11.75
N CYS A 133 -9.76 15.08 -13.01
CA CYS A 133 -10.31 13.80 -13.47
C CYS A 133 -9.22 12.94 -14.08
N TRP A 134 -9.18 11.68 -13.65
CA TRP A 134 -8.18 10.72 -14.02
C TRP A 134 -8.82 9.42 -14.48
N LEU A 135 -8.39 8.89 -15.62
CA LEU A 135 -8.73 7.55 -16.07
C LEU A 135 -7.66 6.58 -15.57
N TRP A 136 -8.03 5.74 -14.62
CA TRP A 136 -7.16 4.71 -14.06
C TRP A 136 -7.47 3.36 -14.68
N LYS A 137 -6.46 2.74 -15.30
CA LYS A 137 -6.55 1.43 -15.92
C LYS A 137 -5.57 0.50 -15.21
N LEU A 138 -6.10 -0.53 -14.53
CA LEU A 138 -5.31 -1.55 -13.86
C LEU A 138 -5.30 -2.83 -14.65
N GLY A 139 -4.15 -3.49 -14.67
CA GLY A 139 -3.95 -4.83 -15.20
C GLY A 139 -2.98 -5.62 -14.35
N LYS A 140 -2.86 -6.92 -14.61
CA LYS A 140 -1.90 -7.79 -13.91
C LYS A 140 -0.44 -7.40 -14.16
N ASN A 141 -0.16 -6.73 -15.28
CA ASN A 141 1.18 -6.33 -15.69
C ASN A 141 1.51 -4.85 -15.41
N GLY A 142 0.66 -4.18 -14.64
CA GLY A 142 0.84 -2.78 -14.29
C GLY A 142 -0.42 -1.95 -14.48
N SER A 143 -0.28 -0.68 -14.21
CA SER A 143 -1.34 0.31 -14.20
C SER A 143 -0.94 1.55 -14.99
N THR A 144 -1.92 2.26 -15.52
CA THR A 144 -1.72 3.58 -16.13
C THR A 144 -2.73 4.57 -15.59
N LEU A 145 -2.30 5.82 -15.40
CA LEU A 145 -3.16 6.92 -14.98
C LEU A 145 -3.08 8.07 -16.00
N GLU A 146 -4.16 8.30 -16.69
CA GLU A 146 -4.26 9.34 -17.73
C GLU A 146 -5.12 10.49 -17.23
N ARG A 147 -4.62 11.74 -17.33
CA ARG A 147 -5.42 12.90 -16.96
C ARG A 147 -6.42 13.22 -18.06
N MET A 148 -7.70 13.24 -17.73
CA MET A 148 -8.78 13.56 -18.67
C MET A 148 -8.88 15.07 -18.83
N LYS A 149 -8.87 15.56 -20.08
CA LYS A 149 -9.11 16.96 -20.40
C LYS A 149 -10.61 17.18 -20.58
N GLY A 150 -11.20 18.16 -19.92
CA GLY A 150 -12.55 18.64 -20.24
C GLY A 150 -13.70 18.27 -19.29
N LEU A 151 -13.44 17.66 -18.11
CA LEU A 151 -14.48 17.41 -17.09
C LEU A 151 -14.48 18.43 -15.93
N GLY A 152 -13.80 19.55 -16.06
CA GLY A 152 -13.85 20.67 -15.12
C GLY A 152 -14.67 21.81 -15.71
N LEU A 153 -15.85 22.09 -15.16
CA LEU A 153 -16.66 23.33 -15.28
C LEU A 153 -16.40 24.17 -16.54
N GLN A 154 -17.28 24.00 -17.55
CA GLN A 154 -17.56 24.94 -18.65
C GLN A 154 -16.34 25.61 -19.30
N THR A 155 -15.79 25.00 -20.34
CA THR A 155 -15.25 25.73 -21.50
C THR A 155 -15.53 24.94 -22.77
N GLU A 156 -15.86 25.67 -23.81
CA GLU A 156 -16.41 25.32 -25.11
C GLU A 156 -15.86 24.02 -25.77
N ALA A 157 -16.78 23.40 -26.50
CA ALA A 157 -16.62 22.19 -27.28
C ALA A 157 -15.35 22.21 -28.17
N ASP A 158 -14.39 21.35 -27.83
CA ASP A 158 -13.54 20.73 -28.85
C ASP A 158 -12.91 19.44 -28.25
N GLU A 159 -13.29 18.30 -28.86
CA GLU A 159 -12.72 16.97 -28.65
C GLU A 159 -12.77 16.41 -27.20
N ALA A 160 -13.98 16.22 -26.69
CA ALA A 160 -14.20 15.39 -25.50
C ALA A 160 -13.80 13.93 -25.82
N GLU A 161 -12.67 13.48 -25.29
CA GLU A 161 -12.40 12.05 -25.19
C GLU A 161 -13.58 11.40 -24.45
N GLN A 162 -14.33 10.55 -25.14
CA GLN A 162 -15.55 9.96 -24.63
C GLN A 162 -15.22 9.10 -23.42
N ILE A 163 -15.80 9.46 -22.27
CA ILE A 163 -15.89 8.54 -21.12
C ILE A 163 -16.54 7.26 -21.66
N PRO A 164 -15.92 6.08 -21.43
CA PRO A 164 -16.58 4.83 -21.77
C PRO A 164 -17.95 4.83 -21.11
N SER A 165 -19.00 4.57 -21.89
CA SER A 165 -20.42 4.70 -21.50
C SER A 165 -20.86 3.83 -20.31
N SER A 166 -19.94 3.10 -19.71
CA SER A 166 -20.14 2.22 -18.55
C SER A 166 -19.25 2.55 -17.35
N SER A 167 -18.44 3.61 -17.39
CA SER A 167 -17.55 3.96 -16.27
C SER A 167 -18.27 4.94 -15.33
N GLU A 168 -18.53 4.52 -14.11
CA GLU A 168 -18.94 5.41 -13.03
C GLU A 168 -17.78 6.34 -12.69
N VAL A 169 -18.07 7.61 -12.47
CA VAL A 169 -17.10 8.58 -11.98
C VAL A 169 -17.11 8.52 -10.45
N LEU A 170 -16.01 8.10 -9.88
CA LEU A 170 -15.82 8.09 -8.44
C LEU A 170 -15.26 9.45 -8.01
N GLU A 171 -16.08 10.25 -7.33
CA GLU A 171 -15.61 11.47 -6.67
C GLU A 171 -14.97 11.12 -5.33
N ILE A 172 -13.72 11.53 -5.13
CA ILE A 172 -12.96 11.15 -3.93
C ILE A 172 -12.01 12.29 -3.51
N ASN A 173 -11.91 12.54 -2.21
CA ASN A 173 -10.86 13.43 -1.69
C ASN A 173 -9.54 12.66 -1.58
N ILE A 174 -8.42 13.37 -1.65
CA ILE A 174 -7.09 12.73 -1.63
C ILE A 174 -6.81 11.95 -0.34
N ASP A 175 -7.36 12.38 0.78
CA ASP A 175 -7.25 11.69 2.08
C ASP A 175 -8.11 10.43 2.13
N GLU A 176 -9.29 10.42 1.53
CA GLU A 176 -10.14 9.23 1.39
C GLU A 176 -9.48 8.22 0.44
N LEU A 177 -8.92 8.69 -0.69
CA LEU A 177 -8.15 7.86 -1.61
C LEU A 177 -6.96 7.18 -0.88
N ALA A 178 -6.25 7.92 -0.03
CA ALA A 178 -5.17 7.36 0.78
C ALA A 178 -5.69 6.29 1.75
N GLN A 179 -6.80 6.54 2.44
CA GLN A 179 -7.39 5.58 3.36
C GLN A 179 -7.84 4.30 2.65
N TRP A 180 -8.41 4.42 1.46
CA TRP A 180 -8.80 3.28 0.65
C TRP A 180 -7.59 2.47 0.15
N ILE A 181 -6.62 3.11 -0.49
CA ILE A 181 -5.44 2.42 -1.06
C ILE A 181 -4.63 1.70 0.02
N PHE A 182 -4.49 2.29 1.20
CA PHE A 182 -3.76 1.68 2.31
C PHE A 182 -4.63 0.76 3.19
N GLY A 183 -5.85 0.43 2.75
CA GLY A 183 -6.72 -0.55 3.41
C GLY A 183 -7.31 -0.10 4.74
N TYR A 184 -7.40 1.20 4.98
CA TYR A 184 -7.96 1.77 6.21
C TYR A 184 -9.49 1.86 6.17
N LYS A 185 -10.05 2.01 4.97
CA LYS A 185 -11.49 2.00 4.68
C LYS A 185 -11.77 1.20 3.42
N THR A 186 -12.97 0.68 3.33
CA THR A 186 -13.52 0.13 2.09
C THR A 186 -14.19 1.23 1.26
N LEU A 187 -14.44 0.98 -0.03
CA LEU A 187 -15.19 1.92 -0.88
C LEU A 187 -16.67 2.09 -0.47
N GLU A 188 -17.17 1.20 0.40
CA GLU A 188 -18.56 1.23 0.90
C GLU A 188 -18.70 2.04 2.20
N GLU A 189 -17.61 2.41 2.83
CA GLU A 189 -17.54 3.22 4.05
C GLU A 189 -17.24 4.70 3.75
#